data_e7e7cb3a792d2f010fd243331d4179d3
#
_entry.id   e7e7cb3a792d2f010fd243331d4179d3
#
_cell.length_a   1.000
_cell.length_b   1.000
_cell.length_c   1.000
_cell.angle_alpha   90.00
_cell.angle_beta   90.00
_cell.angle_gamma   90.00
#
_symmetry.space_group_name_H-M   'P 1'
#
loop_
_entity.id
_entity.type
_entity.pdbx_description
1 polymer ?
#
loop_
_entity_poly.entity_id
_entity_poly.type
_entity_poly.pdbx_seq_one_letter_code
_entity_poly.pdbx_strand_id
1 'polypeptide(L)'
;MTSVLNRVRTSVLEIAYEQSGSQDGVPVLLMHGFPYDPRTYDLVVPLLVAAGCRAIVPYLRGYGPTRFLAAETPRSGQQAALGNDLKELIDALGVRRPVLAGYDWGGRAACVVAALWPDKVRGLVSANGYNIQDIAGSTKPAPPELEHRLWYQYYFRSCRVDGQSPRVLQAAVAIMVTELAVR
;
A
#
# COMPACT_ATOMS: atom_id res chain seq x y z
N MET A 1 -3.69 18.54 -13.26
CA MET A 1 -2.21 18.40 -13.37
C MET A 1 -1.92 16.96 -13.73
N THR A 2 -1.22 16.73 -14.83
CA THR A 2 -0.79 15.37 -15.22
C THR A 2 0.33 14.94 -14.29
N SER A 3 0.09 13.92 -13.45
CA SER A 3 1.14 13.29 -12.66
C SER A 3 2.11 12.59 -13.63
N VAL A 4 3.41 12.77 -13.40
CA VAL A 4 4.45 12.06 -14.17
C VAL A 4 4.73 10.75 -13.50
N LEU A 5 4.61 9.65 -14.24
CA LEU A 5 5.00 8.33 -13.77
C LEU A 5 6.52 8.21 -13.75
N ASN A 6 7.08 8.03 -12.59
CA ASN A 6 8.50 7.85 -12.35
C ASN A 6 8.81 6.41 -11.92
N ARG A 7 10.08 6.03 -11.93
CA ARG A 7 10.55 4.71 -11.47
C ARG A 7 11.84 4.87 -10.67
N VAL A 8 11.98 4.03 -9.66
CA VAL A 8 13.21 3.94 -8.87
C VAL A 8 13.49 2.49 -8.53
N ARG A 9 14.75 2.10 -8.55
CA ARG A 9 15.18 0.75 -8.17
C ARG A 9 15.56 0.69 -6.70
N THR A 10 15.09 -0.37 -6.06
CA THR A 10 15.47 -0.79 -4.71
C THR A 10 16.22 -2.12 -4.79
N SER A 11 16.42 -2.80 -3.66
CA SER A 11 17.12 -4.10 -3.64
C SER A 11 16.37 -5.20 -4.41
N VAL A 12 15.04 -5.19 -4.39
CA VAL A 12 14.21 -6.26 -4.96
C VAL A 12 13.15 -5.78 -5.95
N LEU A 13 12.87 -4.47 -6.02
CA LEU A 13 11.82 -3.89 -6.84
C LEU A 13 12.33 -2.74 -7.72
N GLU A 14 11.72 -2.62 -8.88
CA GLU A 14 11.59 -1.35 -9.58
C GLU A 14 10.23 -0.77 -9.24
N ILE A 15 10.21 0.20 -8.35
CA ILE A 15 8.97 0.83 -7.85
C ILE A 15 8.59 1.96 -8.79
N ALA A 16 7.37 1.88 -9.32
CA ALA A 16 6.74 2.98 -10.03
C ALA A 16 6.02 3.89 -9.04
N TYR A 17 6.10 5.19 -9.26
CA TYR A 17 5.43 6.18 -8.41
C TYR A 17 5.05 7.42 -9.20
N GLU A 18 4.04 8.10 -8.74
CA GLU A 18 3.63 9.41 -9.22
C GLU A 18 4.09 10.48 -8.26
N GLN A 19 4.45 11.64 -8.79
CA GLN A 19 4.90 12.76 -7.99
C GLN A 19 4.24 14.05 -8.45
N SER A 20 3.86 14.87 -7.47
CA SER A 20 3.25 16.19 -7.67
C SER A 20 3.74 17.16 -6.60
N GLY A 21 3.74 18.45 -6.93
CA GLY A 21 4.21 19.53 -6.04
C GLY A 21 5.67 19.88 -6.21
N SER A 22 6.13 20.89 -5.47
CA SER A 22 7.51 21.35 -5.51
C SER A 22 8.47 20.33 -4.91
N GLN A 23 9.67 20.23 -5.48
CA GLN A 23 10.75 19.39 -4.92
C GLN A 23 11.16 19.83 -3.50
N ASP A 24 11.03 21.11 -3.20
CA ASP A 24 11.35 21.71 -1.90
C ASP A 24 10.19 21.63 -0.90
N GLY A 25 9.02 21.14 -1.35
CA GLY A 25 7.84 20.96 -0.51
C GLY A 25 8.03 19.87 0.54
N VAL A 26 7.24 19.94 1.61
CA VAL A 26 7.25 18.88 2.63
C VAL A 26 6.86 17.55 1.99
N PRO A 27 7.75 16.52 2.01
CA PRO A 27 7.49 15.26 1.37
C PRO A 27 6.41 14.46 2.12
N VAL A 28 5.39 14.02 1.39
CA VAL A 28 4.30 13.17 1.87
C VAL A 28 4.24 11.93 0.98
N LEU A 29 4.48 10.76 1.54
CA LEU A 29 4.28 9.48 0.87
C LEU A 29 2.87 8.96 1.16
N LEU A 30 2.12 8.70 0.09
CA LEU A 30 0.72 8.28 0.13
C LEU A 30 0.64 6.81 -0.28
N MET A 31 0.42 5.92 0.69
CA MET A 31 0.47 4.48 0.50
C MET A 31 -0.94 3.90 0.40
N HIS A 32 -1.32 3.41 -0.80
CA HIS A 32 -2.63 2.79 -1.03
C HIS A 32 -2.74 1.39 -0.40
N GLY A 33 -3.94 0.83 -0.40
CA GLY A 33 -4.22 -0.52 0.07
C GLY A 33 -4.97 -1.34 -0.97
N PHE A 34 -5.39 -2.53 -0.56
CA PHE A 34 -6.19 -3.43 -1.38
C PHE A 34 -7.69 -3.05 -1.27
N PRO A 35 -8.47 -3.14 -2.35
CA PRO A 35 -8.10 -3.55 -3.72
C PRO A 35 -7.73 -2.39 -4.64
N TYR A 36 -7.56 -1.21 -4.09
CA TYR A 36 -7.35 0.04 -4.82
C TYR A 36 -5.87 0.26 -5.17
N ASP A 37 -5.62 1.31 -5.95
CA ASP A 37 -4.30 1.74 -6.41
C ASP A 37 -4.07 3.25 -6.12
N PRO A 38 -3.01 3.89 -6.62
CA PRO A 38 -2.77 5.31 -6.44
C PRO A 38 -3.92 6.24 -6.80
N ARG A 39 -4.87 5.83 -7.65
CA ARG A 39 -6.05 6.65 -8.02
C ARG A 39 -6.91 7.04 -6.81
N THR A 40 -6.83 6.28 -5.72
CA THR A 40 -7.51 6.63 -4.45
C THR A 40 -7.13 8.03 -3.95
N TYR A 41 -5.94 8.50 -4.29
CA TYR A 41 -5.42 9.78 -3.84
C TYR A 41 -5.63 10.94 -4.83
N ASP A 42 -6.34 10.73 -5.93
CA ASP A 42 -6.53 11.75 -6.97
C ASP A 42 -7.19 13.05 -6.46
N LEU A 43 -8.05 12.94 -5.44
CA LEU A 43 -8.67 14.09 -4.80
C LEU A 43 -7.82 14.66 -3.64
N VAL A 44 -6.91 13.88 -3.07
CA VAL A 44 -6.07 14.28 -1.93
C VAL A 44 -4.82 15.00 -2.40
N VAL A 45 -4.18 14.52 -3.46
CA VAL A 45 -2.93 15.08 -3.99
C VAL A 45 -3.03 16.57 -4.30
N PRO A 46 -4.07 17.07 -4.99
CA PRO A 46 -4.21 18.50 -5.26
C PRO A 46 -4.26 19.37 -3.99
N LEU A 47 -4.92 18.88 -2.93
CA LEU A 47 -5.03 19.59 -1.66
C LEU A 47 -3.66 19.69 -0.95
N LEU A 48 -2.89 18.59 -0.95
CA LEU A 48 -1.53 18.59 -0.40
C LEU A 48 -0.59 19.51 -1.17
N VAL A 49 -0.67 19.49 -2.50
CA VAL A 49 0.13 20.38 -3.35
C VAL A 49 -0.22 21.84 -3.11
N ALA A 50 -1.50 22.18 -2.98
CA ALA A 50 -1.95 23.53 -2.64
C ALA A 50 -1.46 23.98 -1.25
N ALA A 51 -1.27 23.04 -0.32
CA ALA A 51 -0.68 23.28 1.00
C ALA A 51 0.86 23.32 0.99
N GLY A 52 1.51 23.31 -0.18
CA GLY A 52 2.97 23.38 -0.30
C GLY A 52 3.69 22.04 -0.07
N CYS A 53 2.98 20.93 -0.10
CA CYS A 53 3.59 19.61 0.04
C CYS A 53 4.11 19.05 -1.30
N ARG A 54 5.08 18.15 -1.21
CA ARG A 54 5.51 17.26 -2.28
C ARG A 54 4.85 15.89 -2.08
N ALA A 55 3.82 15.58 -2.85
CA ALA A 55 3.12 14.31 -2.78
C ALA A 55 3.85 13.25 -3.64
N ILE A 56 4.09 12.09 -3.06
CA ILE A 56 4.72 10.93 -3.70
C ILE A 56 3.79 9.74 -3.48
N VAL A 57 3.28 9.16 -4.57
CA VAL A 57 2.26 8.10 -4.54
C VAL A 57 2.80 6.86 -5.25
N PRO A 58 3.43 5.92 -4.54
CA PRO A 58 3.96 4.71 -5.14
C PRO A 58 2.86 3.68 -5.43
N TYR A 59 3.11 2.85 -6.45
CA TYR A 59 2.42 1.59 -6.64
C TYR A 59 3.08 0.53 -5.76
N LEU A 60 2.34 -0.09 -4.87
CA LEU A 60 2.85 -1.14 -3.99
C LEU A 60 3.33 -2.36 -4.79
N ARG A 61 4.11 -3.25 -4.14
CA ARG A 61 4.49 -4.53 -4.75
C ARG A 61 3.27 -5.29 -5.25
N GLY A 62 3.36 -5.81 -6.48
CA GLY A 62 2.25 -6.52 -7.13
C GLY A 62 1.20 -5.62 -7.77
N TYR A 63 1.34 -4.31 -7.72
CA TYR A 63 0.40 -3.35 -8.32
C TYR A 63 1.00 -2.61 -9.51
N GLY A 64 0.16 -2.40 -10.51
CA GLY A 64 0.42 -1.56 -11.67
C GLY A 64 1.79 -1.82 -12.30
N PRO A 65 2.58 -0.77 -12.57
CA PRO A 65 3.87 -0.90 -13.23
C PRO A 65 5.06 -1.21 -12.29
N THR A 66 4.85 -1.39 -10.98
CA THR A 66 5.89 -1.85 -10.05
C THR A 66 6.25 -3.30 -10.33
N ARG A 67 7.54 -3.62 -10.44
CA ARG A 67 8.04 -4.94 -10.86
C ARG A 67 9.11 -5.47 -9.92
N PHE A 68 9.13 -6.78 -9.75
CA PHE A 68 10.26 -7.46 -9.13
C PHE A 68 11.44 -7.50 -10.09
N LEU A 69 12.65 -7.26 -9.58
CA LEU A 69 13.86 -7.24 -10.38
C LEU A 69 14.32 -8.64 -10.78
N ALA A 70 14.01 -9.65 -9.96
CA ALA A 70 14.36 -11.04 -10.23
C ALA A 70 13.13 -11.96 -10.12
N ALA A 71 13.10 -12.99 -10.97
CA ALA A 71 12.00 -13.96 -11.00
C ALA A 71 11.93 -14.79 -9.70
N GLU A 72 13.10 -15.04 -9.11
CA GLU A 72 13.31 -15.85 -7.91
C GLU A 72 12.91 -15.15 -6.63
N THR A 73 12.73 -13.81 -6.66
CA THR A 73 12.32 -13.06 -5.47
C THR A 73 10.95 -13.55 -4.98
N PRO A 74 10.82 -13.98 -3.70
CA PRO A 74 9.55 -14.43 -3.16
C PRO A 74 8.46 -13.36 -3.26
N ARG A 75 7.29 -13.75 -3.75
CA ARG A 75 6.11 -12.87 -3.90
C ARG A 75 5.37 -12.73 -2.57
N SER A 76 6.11 -12.29 -1.53
CA SER A 76 5.55 -12.09 -0.19
C SER A 76 4.69 -10.84 -0.13
N GLY A 77 3.49 -10.97 0.48
CA GLY A 77 2.61 -9.85 0.85
C GLY A 77 2.68 -9.53 2.35
N GLN A 78 3.68 -10.01 3.07
CA GLN A 78 3.81 -9.75 4.51
C GLN A 78 4.06 -8.28 4.80
N GLN A 79 3.53 -7.81 5.93
CA GLN A 79 3.67 -6.41 6.36
C GLN A 79 5.12 -5.95 6.45
N ALA A 80 5.99 -6.82 6.98
CA ALA A 80 7.43 -6.53 7.06
C ALA A 80 8.07 -6.30 5.68
N ALA A 81 7.64 -7.06 4.67
CA ALA A 81 8.13 -6.90 3.31
C ALA A 81 7.67 -5.57 2.69
N LEU A 82 6.38 -5.19 2.89
CA LEU A 82 5.87 -3.90 2.45
C LEU A 82 6.53 -2.73 3.19
N GLY A 83 6.77 -2.88 4.50
CA GLY A 83 7.50 -1.89 5.28
C GLY A 83 8.93 -1.70 4.80
N ASN A 84 9.63 -2.80 4.47
CA ASN A 84 10.97 -2.70 3.91
C ASN A 84 10.97 -2.04 2.53
N ASP A 85 10.01 -2.34 1.66
CA ASP A 85 9.87 -1.65 0.37
C ASP A 85 9.71 -0.13 0.54
N LEU A 86 8.87 0.28 1.48
CA LEU A 86 8.67 1.70 1.77
C LEU A 86 9.93 2.34 2.31
N LYS A 87 10.64 1.68 3.23
CA LYS A 87 11.92 2.15 3.76
C LYS A 87 12.95 2.31 2.64
N GLU A 88 13.09 1.31 1.76
CA GLU A 88 14.01 1.37 0.63
C GLU A 88 13.61 2.43 -0.41
N LEU A 89 12.32 2.64 -0.62
CA LEU A 89 11.81 3.73 -1.47
C LEU A 89 12.23 5.09 -0.92
N ILE A 90 12.06 5.33 0.38
CA ILE A 90 12.50 6.57 1.03
C ILE A 90 13.99 6.81 0.81
N ASP A 91 14.81 5.77 1.01
CA ASP A 91 16.26 5.85 0.85
C ASP A 91 16.65 6.08 -0.62
N ALA A 92 16.08 5.33 -1.55
CA ALA A 92 16.38 5.42 -2.98
C ALA A 92 15.98 6.78 -3.60
N LEU A 93 14.92 7.40 -3.08
CA LEU A 93 14.50 8.75 -3.48
C LEU A 93 15.29 9.87 -2.78
N GLY A 94 16.13 9.54 -1.81
CA GLY A 94 16.85 10.52 -1.00
C GLY A 94 15.92 11.44 -0.19
N VAL A 95 14.70 10.99 0.10
CA VAL A 95 13.70 11.81 0.81
C VAL A 95 13.99 11.81 2.30
N ARG A 96 14.18 12.99 2.85
CA ARG A 96 14.48 13.14 4.28
C ARG A 96 13.24 13.37 5.11
N ARG A 97 12.99 12.47 6.05
CA ARG A 97 11.90 12.54 7.04
C ARG A 97 10.54 12.91 6.42
N PRO A 98 9.99 12.09 5.51
CA PRO A 98 8.66 12.34 4.96
C PRO A 98 7.58 12.17 6.04
N VAL A 99 6.41 12.75 5.78
CA VAL A 99 5.16 12.31 6.38
C VAL A 99 4.72 11.04 5.64
N LEU A 100 4.42 9.99 6.39
CA LEU A 100 3.86 8.76 5.85
C LEU A 100 2.35 8.78 6.07
N ALA A 101 1.59 8.61 5.00
CA ALA A 101 0.13 8.50 5.09
C ALA A 101 -0.33 7.27 4.30
N GLY A 102 -1.21 6.48 4.88
CA GLY A 102 -1.68 5.27 4.22
C GLY A 102 -2.91 4.67 4.87
N TYR A 103 -3.54 3.78 4.13
CA TYR A 103 -4.65 3.00 4.63
C TYR A 103 -4.45 1.53 4.27
N ASP A 104 -5.12 0.63 4.99
CA ASP A 104 -5.05 -0.83 4.81
C ASP A 104 -3.58 -1.32 4.74
N TRP A 105 -3.15 -2.01 3.67
CA TRP A 105 -1.76 -2.47 3.50
C TRP A 105 -0.74 -1.34 3.47
N GLY A 106 -1.09 -0.21 2.86
CA GLY A 106 -0.23 0.98 2.87
C GLY A 106 -0.08 1.58 4.26
N GLY A 107 -1.17 1.62 5.05
CA GLY A 107 -1.13 2.02 6.44
C GLY A 107 -0.25 1.12 7.28
N ARG A 108 -0.32 -0.22 7.07
CA ARG A 108 0.54 -1.19 7.76
C ARG A 108 2.02 -1.00 7.42
N ALA A 109 2.35 -0.80 6.13
CA ALA A 109 3.72 -0.51 5.71
C ALA A 109 4.26 0.76 6.38
N ALA A 110 3.45 1.83 6.42
CA ALA A 110 3.79 3.08 7.08
C ALA A 110 4.03 2.91 8.58
N CYS A 111 3.18 2.12 9.27
CA CYS A 111 3.34 1.80 10.69
C CYS A 111 4.63 1.03 10.96
N VAL A 112 4.98 0.06 10.12
CA VAL A 112 6.24 -0.71 10.25
C VAL A 112 7.45 0.23 10.16
N VAL A 113 7.47 1.14 9.17
CA VAL A 113 8.57 2.09 9.03
C VAL A 113 8.63 3.05 10.21
N ALA A 114 7.50 3.59 10.65
CA ALA A 114 7.45 4.51 11.78
C ALA A 114 7.90 3.86 13.10
N ALA A 115 7.60 2.56 13.29
CA ALA A 115 7.99 1.82 14.48
C ALA A 115 9.47 1.42 14.49
N LEU A 116 10.00 0.95 13.36
CA LEU A 116 11.36 0.40 13.29
C LEU A 116 12.42 1.47 12.94
N TRP A 117 12.05 2.53 12.23
CA TRP A 117 12.94 3.62 11.82
C TRP A 117 12.33 5.00 12.09
N PRO A 118 12.00 5.33 13.36
CA PRO A 118 11.30 6.59 13.71
C PRO A 118 12.06 7.83 13.26
N ASP A 119 13.37 7.80 13.27
CA ASP A 119 14.24 8.92 12.83
C ASP A 119 14.09 9.24 11.34
N LYS A 120 13.62 8.29 10.53
CA LYS A 120 13.35 8.49 9.11
C LYS A 120 11.99 9.13 8.84
N VAL A 121 11.12 9.28 9.85
CA VAL A 121 9.72 9.71 9.68
C VAL A 121 9.49 11.05 10.37
N ARG A 122 8.77 11.95 9.72
CA ARG A 122 8.31 13.23 10.29
C ARG A 122 7.00 13.06 11.04
N GLY A 123 6.10 12.26 10.52
CA GLY A 123 4.78 12.00 11.07
C GLY A 123 4.10 10.84 10.34
N LEU A 124 3.06 10.30 10.96
CA LEU A 124 2.31 9.14 10.46
C LEU A 124 0.82 9.45 10.49
N VAL A 125 0.14 9.19 9.38
CA VAL A 125 -1.31 9.13 9.26
C VAL A 125 -1.70 7.73 8.79
N SER A 126 -2.39 6.97 9.64
CA SER A 126 -2.85 5.62 9.30
C SER A 126 -4.37 5.55 9.42
N ALA A 127 -5.03 5.18 8.33
CA ALA A 127 -6.48 4.99 8.27
C ALA A 127 -6.79 3.52 7.97
N ASN A 128 -7.76 2.93 8.67
CA ASN A 128 -8.21 1.54 8.46
C ASN A 128 -7.06 0.51 8.37
N GLY A 129 -5.94 0.79 9.02
CA GLY A 129 -4.79 -0.12 9.13
C GLY A 129 -4.74 -0.71 10.53
N TYR A 130 -4.40 -1.98 10.64
CA TYR A 130 -4.10 -2.60 11.93
C TYR A 130 -2.65 -2.28 12.27
N ASN A 131 -2.45 -1.50 13.31
CA ASN A 131 -1.11 -1.18 13.80
C ASN A 131 -0.49 -2.36 14.55
N ILE A 132 -1.35 -3.15 15.22
CA ILE A 132 -0.96 -4.35 15.98
C ILE A 132 -1.97 -5.44 15.66
N GLN A 133 -1.49 -6.59 15.21
CA GLN A 133 -2.32 -7.79 14.99
C GLN A 133 -2.06 -8.80 16.09
N ASP A 134 -3.13 -9.30 16.67
CA ASP A 134 -3.07 -10.49 17.53
C ASP A 134 -2.97 -11.76 16.65
N ILE A 135 -1.74 -12.06 16.21
CA ILE A 135 -1.45 -13.22 15.37
C ILE A 135 -1.76 -14.52 16.15
N ALA A 136 -1.51 -14.55 17.44
CA ALA A 136 -1.79 -15.72 18.26
C ALA A 136 -3.31 -15.97 18.39
N GLY A 137 -4.09 -14.90 18.53
CA GLY A 137 -5.55 -14.98 18.57
C GLY A 137 -6.19 -15.34 17.23
N SER A 138 -5.50 -15.10 16.09
CA SER A 138 -6.03 -15.37 14.74
C SER A 138 -6.20 -16.88 14.43
N THR A 139 -5.75 -17.77 15.30
CA THR A 139 -6.01 -19.22 15.19
C THR A 139 -7.41 -19.60 15.67
N LYS A 140 -8.12 -18.70 16.36
CA LYS A 140 -9.50 -18.91 16.80
C LYS A 140 -10.48 -18.31 15.79
N PRO A 141 -11.63 -18.97 15.55
CA PRO A 141 -12.68 -18.37 14.70
C PRO A 141 -13.10 -17.02 15.26
N ALA A 142 -13.29 -16.04 14.37
CA ALA A 142 -13.86 -14.76 14.73
C ALA A 142 -15.40 -14.87 14.92
N PRO A 143 -16.06 -13.87 15.52
CA PRO A 143 -17.53 -13.84 15.54
C PRO A 143 -18.12 -13.92 14.10
N PRO A 144 -19.26 -14.59 13.92
CA PRO A 144 -19.84 -14.83 12.57
C PRO A 144 -19.99 -13.59 11.70
N GLU A 145 -20.34 -12.44 12.29
CA GLU A 145 -20.48 -11.19 11.57
C GLU A 145 -19.14 -10.69 11.01
N LEU A 146 -18.04 -10.92 11.74
CA LEU A 146 -16.71 -10.55 11.31
C LEU A 146 -16.20 -11.50 10.24
N GLU A 147 -16.40 -12.81 10.42
CA GLU A 147 -16.08 -13.83 9.40
C GLU A 147 -16.84 -13.54 8.09
N HIS A 148 -18.11 -13.21 8.16
CA HIS A 148 -18.92 -12.84 7.00
C HIS A 148 -18.35 -11.60 6.28
N ARG A 149 -17.90 -10.58 7.02
CA ARG A 149 -17.29 -9.38 6.41
C ARG A 149 -15.93 -9.65 5.78
N LEU A 150 -15.20 -10.66 6.27
CA LEU A 150 -13.86 -11.00 5.83
C LEU A 150 -13.80 -12.23 4.90
N TRP A 151 -14.96 -12.74 4.43
CA TRP A 151 -15.08 -13.95 3.59
C TRP A 151 -14.13 -13.93 2.39
N TYR A 152 -13.88 -12.76 1.80
CA TYR A 152 -13.01 -12.58 0.64
C TYR A 152 -11.55 -12.99 0.91
N GLN A 153 -11.10 -12.93 2.15
CA GLN A 153 -9.73 -13.35 2.51
C GLN A 153 -9.54 -14.85 2.30
N TYR A 154 -10.57 -15.65 2.61
CA TYR A 154 -10.58 -17.09 2.37
C TYR A 154 -10.71 -17.40 0.88
N TYR A 155 -11.59 -16.68 0.19
CA TYR A 155 -11.79 -16.84 -1.24
C TYR A 155 -10.53 -16.59 -2.04
N PHE A 156 -9.83 -15.48 -1.81
CA PHE A 156 -8.59 -15.17 -2.51
C PHE A 156 -7.46 -16.16 -2.21
N ARG A 157 -7.44 -16.75 -1.04
CA ARG A 157 -6.47 -17.78 -0.69
C ARG A 157 -6.73 -19.07 -1.46
N SER A 158 -7.97 -19.51 -1.57
CA SER A 158 -8.34 -20.72 -2.32
C SER A 158 -8.10 -20.54 -3.82
N CYS A 159 -8.45 -19.41 -4.41
CA CYS A 159 -8.20 -19.13 -5.82
C CYS A 159 -6.71 -19.22 -6.25
N ARG A 160 -5.79 -19.02 -5.32
CA ARG A 160 -4.35 -19.18 -5.57
C ARG A 160 -3.91 -20.63 -5.63
N VAL A 161 -4.59 -21.51 -4.90
CA VAL A 161 -4.27 -22.95 -4.85
C VAL A 161 -4.70 -23.65 -6.14
N ASP A 162 -5.80 -23.21 -6.73
CA ASP A 162 -6.45 -23.90 -7.86
C ASP A 162 -6.03 -23.38 -9.24
N GLY A 163 -5.05 -22.49 -9.34
CA GLY A 163 -4.56 -21.96 -10.62
C GLY A 163 -5.60 -21.17 -11.41
N GLN A 164 -6.63 -20.63 -10.76
CA GLN A 164 -7.71 -19.91 -11.42
C GLN A 164 -7.23 -18.59 -12.06
N SER A 165 -7.84 -18.28 -13.19
CA SER A 165 -7.41 -17.20 -14.07
C SER A 165 -7.53 -15.81 -13.39
N PRO A 166 -6.73 -14.81 -13.83
CA PRO A 166 -6.84 -13.42 -13.37
C PRO A 166 -8.25 -12.81 -13.47
N ARG A 167 -9.11 -13.35 -14.37
CA ARG A 167 -10.50 -12.89 -14.54
C ARG A 167 -11.39 -13.20 -13.34
N VAL A 168 -11.19 -14.33 -12.68
CA VAL A 168 -11.93 -14.69 -11.46
C VAL A 168 -11.56 -13.76 -10.31
N LEU A 169 -10.28 -13.42 -10.20
CA LEU A 169 -9.79 -12.46 -9.22
C LEU A 169 -10.39 -11.06 -9.45
N GLN A 170 -10.44 -10.61 -10.71
CA GLN A 170 -11.04 -9.34 -11.09
C GLN A 170 -12.56 -9.29 -10.80
N ALA A 171 -13.29 -10.37 -11.07
CA ALA A 171 -14.71 -10.46 -10.76
C ALA A 171 -14.97 -10.40 -9.25
N ALA A 172 -14.16 -11.11 -8.44
CA ALA A 172 -14.29 -11.08 -6.99
C ALA A 172 -13.97 -9.71 -6.40
N VAL A 173 -12.96 -9.02 -6.93
CA VAL A 173 -12.64 -7.62 -6.55
C VAL A 173 -13.80 -6.68 -6.91
N ALA A 174 -14.40 -6.83 -8.10
CA ALA A 174 -15.53 -6.02 -8.52
C ALA A 174 -16.75 -6.20 -7.60
N ILE A 175 -17.08 -7.44 -7.23
CA ILE A 175 -18.18 -7.75 -6.30
C ILE A 175 -17.91 -7.12 -4.93
N MET A 176 -16.70 -7.26 -4.40
CA MET A 176 -16.31 -6.72 -3.10
C MET A 176 -16.39 -5.18 -3.07
N VAL A 177 -15.95 -4.52 -4.14
CA VAL A 177 -16.02 -3.06 -4.26
C VAL A 177 -17.48 -2.59 -4.30
N THR A 178 -18.35 -3.31 -5.02
CA THR A 178 -19.76 -2.99 -5.11
C THR A 178 -20.47 -3.16 -3.76
N GLU A 179 -20.19 -4.22 -3.03
CA GLU A 179 -20.77 -4.45 -1.69
C GLU A 179 -20.31 -3.42 -0.65
N LEU A 180 -19.05 -2.96 -0.74
CA LEU A 180 -18.52 -1.94 0.18
C LEU A 180 -19.01 -0.53 -0.15
N ALA A 181 -19.34 -0.24 -1.40
CA ALA A 181 -19.84 1.06 -1.84
C ALA A 181 -21.33 1.30 -1.52
N VAL A 182 -22.09 0.25 -1.21
CA VAL A 182 -23.55 0.31 -0.93
C VAL A 182 -23.87 0.49 0.57
N ARG A 183 -22.86 0.62 1.41
CA ARG A 183 -22.99 0.87 2.86
C ARG A 183 -22.34 2.17 3.25
#